data_bb5ab081bc9d90c94391fb7e04945acc
#
_entry.id   bb5ab081bc9d90c94391fb7e04945acc
#
_cell.length_a   1.000
_cell.length_b   1.000
_cell.length_c   1.000
_cell.angle_alpha   90.00
_cell.angle_beta   90.00
_cell.angle_gamma   90.00
#
_symmetry.space_group_name_H-M   'P 1'
#
loop_
_entity.id
_entity.type
_entity.pdbx_description
1 polymer ?
#
loop_
_entity_poly.entity_id
_entity_poly.type
_entity_poly.pdbx_seq_one_letter_code
_entity_poly.pdbx_strand_id
1 'polypeptide(L)'
;LNNGGEITTTFPNFFYGADLSYVNEMEDCGAIYFDNDKVEKDVYEILANKGANIARYRLWHDPKWTNYSNLSDVKKSIRRAKENGMYVLLDFHYSDTWADPGQQTIPAAWLPYVNNVFRLASELYDYTYDVLIELYYLQLTPDIVQLGNEINPMILQQGELVWPIDWTRNALLLN
;
A
#
# COMPACT_ATOMS: atom_id res chain seq x y z
N LEU A 1 -0.60 -28.54 -25.26
CA LEU A 1 0.32 -28.68 -24.14
C LEU A 1 1.08 -27.36 -24.02
N ASN A 2 0.55 -26.43 -23.21
CA ASN A 2 1.25 -25.18 -22.90
C ASN A 2 2.31 -25.48 -21.84
N ASN A 3 3.55 -25.27 -22.20
CA ASN A 3 4.65 -25.18 -21.26
C ASN A 3 4.44 -23.94 -20.40
N GLY A 4 3.96 -24.13 -19.18
CA GLY A 4 3.93 -23.09 -18.16
C GLY A 4 5.38 -22.76 -17.81
N GLY A 5 5.95 -21.74 -18.45
CA GLY A 5 7.20 -21.16 -18.00
C GLY A 5 6.97 -20.55 -16.62
N GLU A 6 7.62 -21.05 -15.60
CA GLU A 6 7.75 -20.38 -14.32
C GLU A 6 8.35 -18.99 -14.60
N ILE A 7 7.59 -17.94 -14.36
CA ILE A 7 8.13 -16.59 -14.34
C ILE A 7 8.92 -16.48 -13.02
N THR A 8 10.20 -16.86 -13.07
CA THR A 8 11.11 -16.56 -11.98
C THR A 8 11.40 -15.07 -11.99
N THR A 9 10.63 -14.31 -11.26
CA THR A 9 10.96 -12.91 -10.95
C THR A 9 12.21 -12.94 -10.08
N THR A 10 13.37 -12.67 -10.66
CA THR A 10 14.59 -12.49 -9.88
C THR A 10 14.59 -11.11 -9.29
N PHE A 11 14.26 -10.99 -8.01
CA PHE A 11 14.40 -9.73 -7.28
C PHE A 11 15.86 -9.27 -7.25
N PRO A 12 16.09 -7.96 -7.20
CA PRO A 12 17.45 -7.42 -7.04
C PRO A 12 18.01 -7.84 -5.66
N ASN A 13 19.34 -7.91 -5.55
CA ASN A 13 19.99 -8.20 -4.28
C ASN A 13 19.76 -7.14 -3.20
N PHE A 14 19.37 -5.94 -3.61
CA PHE A 14 19.09 -4.83 -2.73
C PHE A 14 18.00 -3.93 -3.32
N PHE A 15 17.01 -3.55 -2.50
CA PHE A 15 16.01 -2.56 -2.86
C PHE A 15 16.47 -1.18 -2.42
N TYR A 16 16.45 -0.24 -3.37
CA TYR A 16 16.74 1.17 -3.15
C TYR A 16 15.59 2.01 -3.69
N GLY A 17 14.89 2.72 -2.82
CA GLY A 17 13.69 3.44 -3.24
C GLY A 17 13.13 4.38 -2.19
N ALA A 18 11.89 4.80 -2.39
CA ALA A 18 11.19 5.73 -1.52
C ALA A 18 9.69 5.42 -1.43
N ASP A 19 9.05 5.94 -0.37
CA ASP A 19 7.60 6.06 -0.33
C ASP A 19 7.17 7.26 -1.19
N LEU A 20 6.40 6.99 -2.25
CA LEU A 20 5.96 7.99 -3.22
C LEU A 20 4.45 8.26 -3.14
N SER A 21 3.83 7.90 -2.02
CA SER A 21 2.37 8.05 -1.80
C SER A 21 1.86 9.48 -1.92
N TYR A 22 2.72 10.49 -1.72
CA TYR A 22 2.35 11.90 -1.78
C TYR A 22 2.56 12.53 -3.16
N VAL A 23 3.17 11.84 -4.11
CA VAL A 23 3.61 12.49 -5.37
C VAL A 23 2.44 13.09 -6.14
N ASN A 24 1.34 12.36 -6.32
CA ASN A 24 0.18 12.88 -7.04
C ASN A 24 -0.42 14.13 -6.35
N GLU A 25 -0.53 14.10 -5.02
CA GLU A 25 -1.04 15.24 -4.23
C GLU A 25 -0.11 16.46 -4.34
N MET A 26 1.19 16.26 -4.25
CA MET A 26 2.17 17.34 -4.37
C MET A 26 2.15 17.98 -5.76
N GLU A 27 2.05 17.18 -6.81
CA GLU A 27 1.94 17.67 -8.19
C GLU A 27 0.63 18.41 -8.43
N ASP A 28 -0.49 17.93 -7.93
CA ASP A 28 -1.78 18.62 -8.00
C ASP A 28 -1.77 19.94 -7.21
N CYS A 29 -0.90 20.07 -6.20
CA CYS A 29 -0.60 21.32 -5.49
C CYS A 29 0.43 22.20 -6.19
N GLY A 30 0.91 21.82 -7.38
CA GLY A 30 1.84 22.60 -8.19
C GLY A 30 3.33 22.29 -7.95
N ALA A 31 3.65 21.19 -7.27
CA ALA A 31 5.05 20.76 -7.16
C ALA A 31 5.59 20.34 -8.53
N ILE A 32 6.79 20.81 -8.84
CA ILE A 32 7.57 20.41 -10.02
C ILE A 32 8.93 19.91 -9.56
N TYR A 33 9.46 18.93 -10.28
CA TYR A 33 10.71 18.27 -9.91
C TYR A 33 11.76 18.51 -10.99
N PHE A 34 13.02 18.64 -10.57
CA PHE A 34 14.14 18.91 -11.45
C PHE A 34 15.24 17.88 -11.25
N ASP A 35 15.88 17.47 -12.33
CA ASP A 35 17.10 16.69 -12.26
C ASP A 35 18.32 17.53 -11.86
N ASN A 36 19.50 16.91 -11.83
CA ASN A 36 20.74 17.62 -11.47
C ASN A 36 21.12 18.73 -12.44
N ASP A 37 20.67 18.62 -13.69
CA ASP A 37 20.95 19.62 -14.74
C ASP A 37 19.89 20.73 -14.77
N LYS A 38 19.02 20.76 -13.75
CA LYS A 38 17.89 21.69 -13.60
C LYS A 38 16.87 21.60 -14.73
N VAL A 39 16.74 20.43 -15.33
CA VAL A 39 15.68 20.12 -16.29
C VAL A 39 14.48 19.55 -15.54
N GLU A 40 13.32 20.12 -15.80
CA GLU A 40 12.05 19.62 -15.26
C GLU A 40 11.75 18.22 -15.81
N LYS A 41 11.43 17.28 -14.92
CA LYS A 41 11.15 15.89 -15.24
C LYS A 41 10.18 15.27 -14.25
N ASP A 42 9.57 14.17 -14.67
CA ASP A 42 8.81 13.29 -13.77
C ASP A 42 9.72 12.77 -12.63
N VAL A 43 9.24 12.87 -11.39
CA VAL A 43 10.02 12.44 -10.22
C VAL A 43 10.36 10.94 -10.26
N TYR A 44 9.52 10.12 -10.87
CA TYR A 44 9.80 8.68 -11.05
C TYR A 44 10.99 8.46 -11.99
N GLU A 45 11.03 9.21 -13.11
CA GLU A 45 12.18 9.20 -14.01
C GLU A 45 13.45 9.65 -13.30
N ILE A 46 13.39 10.74 -12.54
CA ILE A 46 14.53 11.26 -11.78
C ILE A 46 15.07 10.20 -10.81
N LEU A 47 14.18 9.56 -10.05
CA LEU A 47 14.58 8.55 -9.06
C LEU A 47 15.13 7.28 -9.72
N ALA A 48 14.48 6.79 -10.78
CA ALA A 48 14.95 5.62 -11.54
C ALA A 48 16.34 5.87 -12.14
N ASN A 49 16.57 7.04 -12.73
CA ASN A 49 17.89 7.44 -13.28
C ASN A 49 18.98 7.55 -12.20
N LYS A 50 18.59 7.69 -10.92
CA LYS A 50 19.51 7.67 -9.76
C LYS A 50 19.65 6.29 -9.11
N GLY A 51 19.06 5.26 -9.72
CA GLY A 51 19.18 3.88 -9.29
C GLY A 51 18.09 3.41 -8.35
N ALA A 52 17.04 4.20 -8.11
CA ALA A 52 15.88 3.71 -7.39
C ALA A 52 15.20 2.61 -8.20
N ASN A 53 14.91 1.49 -7.53
CA ASN A 53 14.34 0.30 -8.16
C ASN A 53 13.03 -0.16 -7.51
N ILE A 54 12.55 0.52 -6.45
CA ILE A 54 11.28 0.22 -5.80
C ILE A 54 10.59 1.50 -5.34
N ALA A 55 9.26 1.54 -5.49
CA ALA A 55 8.40 2.56 -4.94
C ALA A 55 7.39 1.94 -3.98
N ARG A 56 7.22 2.52 -2.78
CA ARG A 56 6.22 2.12 -1.81
C ARG A 56 5.01 3.05 -1.92
N TYR A 57 3.81 2.46 -1.78
CA TYR A 57 2.54 3.17 -1.75
C TYR A 57 1.69 2.68 -0.60
N ARG A 58 1.18 3.61 0.25
CA ARG A 58 0.13 3.30 1.20
C ARG A 58 -1.22 3.25 0.49
N LEU A 59 -2.08 2.37 0.97
CA LEU A 59 -3.46 2.26 0.53
C LEU A 59 -4.39 2.38 1.75
N TRP A 60 -5.21 3.42 1.78
CA TRP A 60 -6.35 3.54 2.69
C TRP A 60 -7.58 2.85 2.09
N HIS A 61 -8.47 2.37 2.96
CA HIS A 61 -9.64 1.62 2.53
C HIS A 61 -10.66 2.50 1.79
N ASP A 62 -11.19 3.53 2.45
CA ASP A 62 -12.16 4.46 1.85
C ASP A 62 -12.03 5.87 2.47
N PRO A 63 -10.93 6.59 2.22
CA PRO A 63 -10.69 7.90 2.79
C PRO A 63 -11.67 8.92 2.21
N LYS A 64 -12.54 9.51 3.06
CA LYS A 64 -13.52 10.53 2.65
C LYS A 64 -12.98 11.95 2.77
N TRP A 65 -11.87 12.13 3.46
CA TRP A 65 -11.26 13.43 3.74
C TRP A 65 -10.19 13.86 2.72
N THR A 66 -9.80 12.95 1.83
CA THR A 66 -8.82 13.20 0.77
C THR A 66 -9.17 12.43 -0.49
N ASN A 67 -8.65 12.87 -1.63
CA ASN A 67 -8.75 12.17 -2.91
C ASN A 67 -7.56 11.25 -3.18
N TYR A 68 -6.58 11.23 -2.27
CA TYR A 68 -5.32 10.50 -2.45
C TYR A 68 -5.23 9.26 -1.59
N SER A 69 -4.28 8.38 -1.91
CA SER A 69 -4.05 7.10 -1.24
C SER A 69 -5.25 6.16 -1.19
N ASN A 70 -6.32 6.41 -1.95
CA ASN A 70 -7.35 5.43 -2.26
C ASN A 70 -6.91 4.55 -3.46
N LEU A 71 -7.66 3.51 -3.76
CA LEU A 71 -7.29 2.56 -4.81
C LEU A 71 -7.15 3.23 -6.20
N SER A 72 -7.95 4.24 -6.51
CA SER A 72 -7.86 4.97 -7.79
C SER A 72 -6.53 5.73 -7.92
N ASP A 73 -6.13 6.43 -6.88
CA ASP A 73 -4.88 7.17 -6.82
C ASP A 73 -3.66 6.24 -6.83
N VAL A 74 -3.72 5.15 -6.05
CA VAL A 74 -2.66 4.13 -6.00
C VAL A 74 -2.45 3.46 -7.36
N LYS A 75 -3.52 3.18 -8.13
CA LYS A 75 -3.41 2.66 -9.49
C LYS A 75 -2.63 3.60 -10.43
N LYS A 76 -2.86 4.92 -10.31
CA LYS A 76 -2.10 5.94 -11.06
C LYS A 76 -0.62 5.87 -10.69
N SER A 77 -0.32 5.79 -9.40
CA SER A 77 1.05 5.74 -8.88
C SER A 77 1.78 4.46 -9.29
N ILE A 78 1.14 3.29 -9.16
CA ILE A 78 1.72 1.99 -9.56
C ILE A 78 2.06 1.99 -11.06
N ARG A 79 1.19 2.52 -11.91
CA ARG A 79 1.44 2.59 -13.35
C ARG A 79 2.71 3.39 -13.64
N ARG A 80 2.85 4.57 -13.02
CA ARG A 80 4.04 5.42 -13.18
C ARG A 80 5.32 4.71 -12.73
N ALA A 81 5.29 4.01 -11.60
CA ALA A 81 6.44 3.23 -11.12
C ALA A 81 6.83 2.14 -12.12
N LYS A 82 5.86 1.35 -12.59
CA LYS A 82 6.12 0.26 -13.56
C LYS A 82 6.61 0.77 -14.91
N GLU A 83 6.10 1.90 -15.39
CA GLU A 83 6.58 2.58 -16.62
C GLU A 83 8.04 3.03 -16.50
N ASN A 84 8.52 3.28 -15.27
CA ASN A 84 9.92 3.62 -14.98
C ASN A 84 10.75 2.41 -14.50
N GLY A 85 10.26 1.19 -14.68
CA GLY A 85 10.99 -0.04 -14.37
C GLY A 85 11.17 -0.32 -12.86
N MET A 86 10.40 0.32 -12.01
CA MET A 86 10.46 0.11 -10.56
C MET A 86 9.56 -1.04 -10.12
N TYR A 87 10.03 -1.81 -9.15
CA TYR A 87 9.20 -2.68 -8.34
C TYR A 87 8.23 -1.86 -7.48
N VAL A 88 7.15 -2.50 -7.06
CA VAL A 88 6.09 -1.87 -6.25
C VAL A 88 5.90 -2.61 -4.94
N LEU A 89 5.97 -1.89 -3.83
CA LEU A 89 5.50 -2.34 -2.53
C LEU A 89 4.18 -1.64 -2.23
N LEU A 90 3.10 -2.41 -2.10
CA LEU A 90 1.78 -1.91 -1.71
C LEU A 90 1.56 -2.16 -0.23
N ASP A 91 1.33 -1.08 0.52
CA ASP A 91 1.08 -1.11 1.96
C ASP A 91 -0.40 -0.86 2.27
N PHE A 92 -1.09 -1.90 2.70
CA PHE A 92 -2.48 -1.82 3.14
C PHE A 92 -2.54 -1.29 4.56
N HIS A 93 -3.05 -0.07 4.75
CA HIS A 93 -3.26 0.48 6.09
C HIS A 93 -4.43 -0.14 6.83
N TYR A 94 -5.39 -0.77 6.12
CA TYR A 94 -6.64 -1.29 6.69
C TYR A 94 -7.39 -0.29 7.55
N SER A 95 -7.37 0.97 7.13
CA SER A 95 -8.01 2.11 7.77
C SER A 95 -8.45 3.12 6.72
N ASP A 96 -9.38 4.01 7.05
CA ASP A 96 -9.76 5.14 6.20
C ASP A 96 -8.84 6.36 6.41
N THR A 97 -7.83 6.22 7.27
CA THR A 97 -6.88 7.26 7.63
C THR A 97 -5.53 6.66 8.01
N TRP A 98 -4.63 7.47 8.55
CA TRP A 98 -3.35 7.02 9.05
C TRP A 98 -3.49 5.88 10.06
N ALA A 99 -2.67 4.86 9.88
CA ALA A 99 -2.47 3.77 10.82
C ALA A 99 -1.02 3.82 11.33
N ASP A 100 -0.85 3.78 12.65
CA ASP A 100 0.44 3.80 13.33
C ASP A 100 0.35 2.98 14.63
N PRO A 101 1.44 2.81 15.41
CA PRO A 101 1.41 1.98 16.61
C PRO A 101 0.44 2.46 17.70
N GLY A 102 0.04 3.73 17.67
CA GLY A 102 -0.94 4.31 18.61
C GLY A 102 -2.38 4.34 18.05
N GLN A 103 -2.55 4.12 16.74
CA GLN A 103 -3.83 4.27 16.07
C GLN A 103 -3.98 3.28 14.91
N GLN A 104 -4.85 2.28 15.08
CA GLN A 104 -5.17 1.27 14.08
C GLN A 104 -6.68 1.24 13.80
N THR A 105 -7.25 2.42 13.53
CA THR A 105 -8.69 2.65 13.42
C THR A 105 -9.32 1.77 12.34
N ILE A 106 -10.33 1.00 12.74
CA ILE A 106 -11.10 0.14 11.84
C ILE A 106 -11.81 0.99 10.78
N PRO A 107 -11.80 0.61 9.50
CA PRO A 107 -12.59 1.28 8.46
C PRO A 107 -14.05 1.44 8.85
N ALA A 108 -14.66 2.58 8.52
CA ALA A 108 -16.06 2.86 8.86
C ALA A 108 -17.02 1.77 8.37
N ALA A 109 -16.75 1.19 7.20
CA ALA A 109 -17.53 0.09 6.63
C ALA A 109 -17.50 -1.19 7.49
N TRP A 110 -16.44 -1.41 8.28
CA TRP A 110 -16.23 -2.62 9.08
C TRP A 110 -16.60 -2.44 10.56
N LEU A 111 -16.95 -1.22 10.99
CA LEU A 111 -17.37 -0.94 12.38
C LEU A 111 -18.53 -1.82 12.88
N PRO A 112 -19.51 -2.25 12.06
CA PRO A 112 -20.53 -3.19 12.52
C PRO A 112 -19.96 -4.51 13.04
N TYR A 113 -18.74 -4.87 12.69
CA TYR A 113 -18.08 -6.13 13.05
C TYR A 113 -17.01 -5.98 14.15
N VAL A 114 -16.87 -4.79 14.76
CA VAL A 114 -15.82 -4.48 15.76
C VAL A 114 -15.68 -5.51 16.88
N ASN A 115 -16.80 -6.13 17.29
CA ASN A 115 -16.83 -7.15 18.35
C ASN A 115 -16.78 -8.59 17.81
N ASN A 116 -16.51 -8.79 16.53
CA ASN A 116 -16.45 -10.10 15.90
C ASN A 116 -15.16 -10.24 15.09
N VAL A 117 -14.10 -10.75 15.73
CA VAL A 117 -12.77 -10.88 15.13
C VAL A 117 -12.78 -11.75 13.88
N PHE A 118 -13.60 -12.81 13.83
CA PHE A 118 -13.67 -13.68 12.65
C PHE A 118 -14.31 -12.96 11.45
N ARG A 119 -15.30 -12.11 11.71
CA ARG A 119 -15.90 -11.31 10.65
C ARG A 119 -14.94 -10.21 10.18
N LEU A 120 -14.22 -9.56 11.09
CA LEU A 120 -13.17 -8.61 10.72
C LEU A 120 -12.06 -9.28 9.89
N ALA A 121 -11.64 -10.47 10.24
CA ALA A 121 -10.66 -11.25 9.46
C ALA A 121 -11.18 -11.54 8.04
N SER A 122 -12.47 -11.90 7.91
CA SER A 122 -13.11 -12.10 6.60
C SER A 122 -13.12 -10.81 5.78
N GLU A 123 -13.50 -9.66 6.36
CA GLU A 123 -13.49 -8.37 5.66
C GLU A 123 -12.08 -7.97 5.20
N LEU A 124 -11.06 -8.20 6.05
CA LEU A 124 -9.67 -7.95 5.72
C LEU A 124 -9.21 -8.81 4.54
N TYR A 125 -9.51 -10.10 4.60
CA TYR A 125 -9.18 -11.05 3.53
C TYR A 125 -9.86 -10.66 2.22
N ASP A 126 -11.17 -10.49 2.23
CA ASP A 126 -11.97 -10.19 1.04
C ASP A 126 -11.51 -8.88 0.40
N TYR A 127 -11.29 -7.82 1.19
CA TYR A 127 -10.77 -6.55 0.69
C TYR A 127 -9.37 -6.68 0.08
N THR A 128 -8.47 -7.40 0.75
CA THR A 128 -7.11 -7.61 0.23
C THR A 128 -7.15 -8.37 -1.09
N TYR A 129 -7.96 -9.44 -1.15
CA TYR A 129 -8.16 -10.23 -2.35
C TYR A 129 -8.74 -9.40 -3.50
N ASP A 130 -9.81 -8.64 -3.25
CA ASP A 130 -10.49 -7.84 -4.27
C ASP A 130 -9.56 -6.77 -4.84
N VAL A 131 -8.78 -6.09 -4.00
CA VAL A 131 -7.79 -5.11 -4.45
C VAL A 131 -6.71 -5.78 -5.32
N LEU A 132 -6.15 -6.89 -4.86
CA LEU A 132 -5.07 -7.56 -5.58
C LEU A 132 -5.56 -8.16 -6.91
N ILE A 133 -6.76 -8.74 -6.95
CA ILE A 133 -7.32 -9.29 -8.19
C ILE A 133 -7.67 -8.18 -9.20
N GLU A 134 -8.15 -7.02 -8.73
CA GLU A 134 -8.38 -5.86 -9.59
C GLU A 134 -7.07 -5.34 -10.18
N LEU A 135 -6.03 -5.20 -9.35
CA LEU A 135 -4.70 -4.80 -9.82
C LEU A 135 -4.11 -5.82 -10.81
N TYR A 136 -4.33 -7.11 -10.58
CA TYR A 136 -3.90 -8.17 -11.49
C TYR A 136 -4.53 -8.02 -12.89
N TYR A 137 -5.85 -7.85 -12.98
CA TYR A 137 -6.52 -7.67 -14.29
C TYR A 137 -6.10 -6.39 -15.00
N LEU A 138 -5.64 -5.38 -14.27
CA LEU A 138 -5.13 -4.13 -14.84
C LEU A 138 -3.62 -4.19 -15.16
N GLN A 139 -2.95 -5.31 -14.93
CA GLN A 139 -1.49 -5.48 -15.07
C GLN A 139 -0.69 -4.55 -14.13
N LEU A 140 -1.26 -4.25 -12.97
CA LEU A 140 -0.69 -3.39 -11.94
C LEU A 140 -0.35 -4.16 -10.66
N THR A 141 -0.22 -5.48 -10.73
CA THR A 141 0.11 -6.32 -9.55
C THR A 141 1.34 -5.79 -8.84
N PRO A 142 1.28 -5.52 -7.52
CA PRO A 142 2.46 -5.17 -6.75
C PRO A 142 3.42 -6.35 -6.66
N ASP A 143 4.71 -6.07 -6.53
CA ASP A 143 5.75 -7.08 -6.38
C ASP A 143 5.91 -7.54 -4.94
N ILE A 144 5.60 -6.64 -3.99
CA ILE A 144 5.61 -6.89 -2.54
C ILE A 144 4.31 -6.32 -1.96
N VAL A 145 3.73 -7.05 -1.01
CA VAL A 145 2.54 -6.62 -0.25
C VAL A 145 2.89 -6.53 1.22
N GLN A 146 2.60 -5.39 1.83
CA GLN A 146 2.67 -5.16 3.27
C GLN A 146 1.24 -5.24 3.85
N LEU A 147 1.04 -6.19 4.76
CA LEU A 147 -0.24 -6.38 5.44
C LEU A 147 -0.29 -5.54 6.72
N GLY A 148 -0.78 -4.32 6.60
CA GLY A 148 -0.87 -3.35 7.69
C GLY A 148 0.38 -2.49 7.85
N ASN A 149 0.18 -1.23 8.24
CA ASN A 149 1.25 -0.29 8.56
C ASN A 149 1.46 -0.24 10.06
N GLU A 150 2.72 -0.45 10.50
CA GLU A 150 3.15 -0.31 11.89
C GLU A 150 2.28 -1.09 12.90
N ILE A 151 1.88 -2.29 12.55
CA ILE A 151 0.98 -3.16 13.31
C ILE A 151 1.65 -3.85 14.51
N ASN A 152 2.78 -3.38 14.97
CA ASN A 152 3.59 -3.98 16.03
C ASN A 152 2.76 -4.35 17.28
N PRO A 153 1.92 -3.44 17.85
CA PRO A 153 1.13 -3.78 19.03
C PRO A 153 -0.29 -4.26 18.67
N MET A 154 -0.87 -3.84 17.55
CA MET A 154 -2.27 -4.08 17.22
C MET A 154 -2.55 -3.92 15.74
N ILE A 155 -3.65 -4.48 15.27
CA ILE A 155 -4.22 -4.27 13.93
C ILE A 155 -5.74 -4.19 14.06
N LEU A 156 -6.39 -3.33 13.25
CA LEU A 156 -7.86 -3.17 13.23
C LEU A 156 -8.45 -3.04 14.64
N GLN A 157 -7.94 -2.10 15.42
CA GLN A 157 -8.38 -1.86 16.78
C GLN A 157 -8.98 -0.47 16.91
N GLN A 158 -10.23 -0.42 17.36
CA GLN A 158 -10.90 0.85 17.65
C GLN A 158 -10.47 1.37 19.03
N GLY A 159 -10.08 2.66 19.07
CA GLY A 159 -9.64 3.31 20.31
C GLY A 159 -8.14 3.12 20.60
N GLU A 160 -7.78 3.33 21.85
CA GLU A 160 -6.40 3.30 22.30
C GLU A 160 -5.82 1.88 22.40
N LEU A 161 -4.50 1.79 22.45
CA LEU A 161 -3.79 0.54 22.68
C LEU A 161 -4.20 -0.07 24.03
N VAL A 162 -4.60 -1.34 24.00
CA VAL A 162 -4.98 -2.12 25.19
C VAL A 162 -3.83 -3.00 25.65
N TRP A 163 -3.50 -2.97 26.94
CA TRP A 163 -2.51 -3.83 27.55
C TRP A 163 -3.16 -4.87 28.49
N PRO A 164 -2.69 -6.13 28.47
CA PRO A 164 -1.63 -6.68 27.60
C PRO A 164 -2.07 -6.80 26.16
N ILE A 165 -1.11 -6.78 25.21
CA ILE A 165 -1.38 -6.93 23.77
C ILE A 165 -2.06 -8.28 23.52
N ASP A 166 -3.17 -8.27 22.79
CA ASP A 166 -3.88 -9.47 22.37
C ASP A 166 -3.28 -10.08 21.07
N TRP A 167 -2.16 -10.77 21.25
CA TRP A 167 -1.49 -11.46 20.15
C TRP A 167 -2.35 -12.51 19.47
N THR A 168 -3.26 -13.17 20.23
CA THR A 168 -4.17 -14.17 19.68
C THR A 168 -5.14 -13.53 18.69
N ARG A 169 -5.74 -12.41 19.05
CA ARG A 169 -6.59 -11.64 18.16
C ARG A 169 -5.85 -11.14 16.93
N ASN A 170 -4.67 -10.56 17.11
CA ASN A 170 -3.86 -10.05 16.00
C ASN A 170 -3.47 -11.17 15.02
N ALA A 171 -3.10 -12.33 15.52
CA ALA A 171 -2.82 -13.51 14.69
C ALA A 171 -4.04 -14.01 13.92
N LEU A 172 -5.23 -14.02 14.55
CA LEU A 172 -6.47 -14.41 13.87
C LEU A 172 -6.86 -13.48 12.72
N LEU A 173 -6.52 -12.19 12.81
CA LEU A 173 -6.80 -11.23 11.75
C LEU A 173 -5.88 -11.39 10.53
N LEU A 174 -4.68 -11.95 10.72
CA LEU A 174 -3.65 -12.10 9.69
C LEU A 174 -3.53 -13.52 9.14
N ASN A 175 -4.32 -14.47 9.65
CA ASN A 175 -4.27 -15.88 9.27
C ASN A 175 -5.44 -16.24 8.36
#